data_b92b4a9c30775b26fc1b87aade8f09dc
#
_entry.id   b92b4a9c30775b26fc1b87aade8f09dc
#
_cell.length_a   1.000
_cell.length_b   1.000
_cell.length_c   1.000
_cell.angle_alpha   90.00
_cell.angle_beta   90.00
_cell.angle_gamma   90.00
#
_symmetry.space_group_name_H-M   'P 1'
#
loop_
_entity.id
_entity.type
_entity.pdbx_description
1 polymer ?
#
loop_
_entity_poly.entity_id
_entity_poly.type
_entity_poly.pdbx_seq_one_letter_code
_entity_poly.pdbx_strand_id
1 'polypeptide(L)'
;IYEYTKTYEVEKTQKDVKVTKEPFAVYISGSDTREAKLAKSRSDVNILAFVNPVSKQVLLLNTPRDYYINISIAPDSKDKLTHCGLYGIDCSMDTLADLYGIDSVNYYAQINFTGFETLIDEIGGVTVYSDASFTSSDYPDYKYVKGENELNGSEALAFVRERYHLGDGDYARGRHQMAVISAVIDKMTSSTT
;
A
#
# COMPACT_ATOMS: atom_id res chain seq x y z
N ILE A 1 8.97 7.95 18.12
CA ILE A 1 8.37 6.63 17.87
C ILE A 1 6.88 6.61 18.27
N TYR A 2 6.48 7.22 19.39
CA TYR A 2 5.10 7.17 19.90
C TYR A 2 4.08 8.01 19.11
N GLU A 3 4.48 9.03 18.38
CA GLU A 3 3.55 9.85 17.57
C GLU A 3 3.22 9.21 16.22
N TYR A 4 4.12 8.39 15.68
CA TYR A 4 3.92 7.67 14.42
C TYR A 4 2.83 6.61 14.50
N THR A 5 2.65 5.97 15.64
CA THR A 5 1.63 4.93 15.84
C THR A 5 0.20 5.45 15.80
N LYS A 6 -0.02 6.77 15.74
CA LYS A 6 -1.37 7.37 15.61
C LYS A 6 -1.88 7.47 14.17
N THR A 7 -1.00 7.36 13.19
CA THR A 7 -1.34 7.57 11.78
C THR A 7 -1.21 6.31 10.92
N TYR A 8 -0.56 5.27 11.44
CA TYR A 8 -0.51 3.95 10.83
C TYR A 8 -0.46 2.86 11.92
N GLU A 9 -1.02 1.70 11.60
CA GLU A 9 -0.99 0.52 12.46
C GLU A 9 -0.23 -0.60 11.77
N VAL A 10 0.65 -1.25 12.52
CA VAL A 10 1.30 -2.50 12.13
C VAL A 10 1.04 -3.48 13.24
N GLU A 11 0.22 -4.48 12.98
CA GLU A 11 -0.17 -5.48 13.94
C GLU A 11 0.05 -6.90 13.41
N LYS A 12 0.33 -7.82 14.31
CA LYS A 12 0.47 -9.23 14.03
C LYS A 12 -0.91 -9.90 14.17
N THR A 13 -1.43 -10.45 13.10
CA THR A 13 -2.80 -10.97 13.07
C THR A 13 -2.89 -12.48 13.20
N GLN A 14 -1.85 -13.23 12.86
CA GLN A 14 -1.87 -14.71 12.92
C GLN A 14 -0.49 -15.30 13.18
N LYS A 15 -0.46 -16.64 13.33
CA LYS A 15 0.66 -17.58 13.52
C LYS A 15 2.06 -16.97 13.62
N ASP A 16 2.75 -17.25 14.72
CA ASP A 16 4.14 -16.83 14.95
C ASP A 16 5.05 -17.29 13.81
N VAL A 17 5.45 -16.34 12.96
CA VAL A 17 6.42 -16.56 11.89
C VAL A 17 7.78 -16.05 12.36
N LYS A 18 8.81 -16.85 12.15
CA LYS A 18 10.19 -16.41 12.39
C LYS A 18 10.63 -15.52 11.22
N VAL A 19 10.28 -14.23 11.28
CA VAL A 19 10.47 -13.24 10.21
C VAL A 19 11.90 -13.12 9.66
N THR A 20 12.90 -13.66 10.36
CA THR A 20 14.29 -13.74 9.88
C THR A 20 14.61 -15.03 9.12
N LYS A 21 13.72 -16.03 9.11
CA LYS A 21 13.98 -17.38 8.60
C LYS A 21 12.87 -17.94 7.71
N GLU A 22 11.65 -17.49 7.89
CA GLU A 22 10.46 -18.04 7.23
C GLU A 22 9.82 -16.98 6.35
N PRO A 23 9.34 -17.33 5.13
CA PRO A 23 8.55 -16.43 4.32
C PRO A 23 7.26 -16.01 5.03
N PHE A 24 6.85 -14.77 4.82
CA PHE A 24 5.63 -14.22 5.39
C PHE A 24 4.96 -13.23 4.43
N ALA A 25 3.68 -13.00 4.65
CA ALA A 25 2.88 -12.03 3.90
C ALA A 25 2.49 -10.84 4.77
N VAL A 26 2.58 -9.64 4.20
CA VAL A 26 2.14 -8.38 4.81
C VAL A 26 1.08 -7.76 3.91
N TYR A 27 -0.08 -7.45 4.47
CA TYR A 27 -1.09 -6.65 3.79
C TYR A 27 -0.83 -5.17 4.02
N ILE A 28 -0.66 -4.42 2.94
CA ILE A 28 -0.48 -2.97 2.96
C ILE A 28 -1.79 -2.34 2.49
N SER A 29 -2.46 -1.64 3.42
CA SER A 29 -3.74 -0.97 3.20
C SER A 29 -3.56 0.54 3.27
N GLY A 30 -3.99 1.24 2.23
CA GLY A 30 -4.08 2.70 2.22
C GLY A 30 -5.52 3.18 2.26
N SER A 31 -5.85 4.11 3.14
CA SER A 31 -7.17 4.70 3.23
C SER A 31 -7.17 6.18 2.82
N ASP A 32 -8.22 6.56 2.06
CA ASP A 32 -8.46 7.95 1.62
C ASP A 32 -9.06 8.77 2.79
N THR A 33 -8.28 8.97 3.83
CA THR A 33 -8.68 9.80 4.97
C THR A 33 -7.47 10.55 5.54
N ARG A 34 -7.73 11.70 6.13
CA ARG A 34 -6.76 12.43 6.96
C ARG A 34 -7.06 12.27 8.46
N GLU A 35 -8.12 11.54 8.81
CA GLU A 35 -8.47 11.27 10.20
C GLU A 35 -7.50 10.28 10.85
N ALA A 36 -7.22 10.48 12.14
CA ALA A 36 -6.33 9.61 12.90
C ALA A 36 -6.88 8.18 13.13
N LYS A 37 -8.21 7.99 12.98
CA LYS A 37 -8.84 6.66 13.11
C LYS A 37 -8.80 5.92 11.79
N LEU A 38 -7.90 4.95 11.70
CA LEU A 38 -7.76 4.05 10.55
C LEU A 38 -8.82 2.93 10.54
N ALA A 39 -9.39 2.61 11.69
CA ALA A 39 -10.35 1.53 11.84
C ALA A 39 -11.64 1.77 11.02
N LYS A 40 -12.01 0.80 10.18
CA LYS A 40 -13.24 0.77 9.39
C LYS A 40 -13.39 1.90 8.37
N SER A 41 -12.37 2.08 7.56
CA SER A 41 -12.40 2.93 6.37
C SER A 41 -12.27 2.10 5.09
N ARG A 42 -12.71 2.65 3.96
CA ARG A 42 -12.46 2.01 2.66
C ARG A 42 -10.97 1.84 2.42
N SER A 43 -10.57 0.66 1.94
CA SER A 43 -9.20 0.39 1.53
C SER A 43 -9.02 0.76 0.05
N ASP A 44 -8.36 1.87 -0.21
CA ASP A 44 -8.11 2.36 -1.57
C ASP A 44 -6.82 1.80 -2.17
N VAL A 45 -5.93 1.34 -1.34
CA VAL A 45 -4.72 0.60 -1.69
C VAL A 45 -4.80 -0.78 -1.05
N ASN A 46 -4.62 -1.83 -1.85
CA ASN A 46 -4.64 -3.23 -1.40
C ASN A 46 -3.45 -3.96 -2.01
N ILE A 47 -2.34 -3.99 -1.29
CA ILE A 47 -1.11 -4.62 -1.73
C ILE A 47 -0.73 -5.73 -0.76
N LEU A 48 -0.45 -6.93 -1.29
CA LEU A 48 0.24 -7.99 -0.55
C LEU A 48 1.73 -7.93 -0.86
N ALA A 49 2.55 -7.83 0.18
CA ALA A 49 3.99 -7.99 0.11
C ALA A 49 4.37 -9.38 0.64
N PHE A 50 4.85 -10.24 -0.24
CA PHE A 50 5.41 -11.54 0.14
C PHE A 50 6.90 -11.39 0.35
N VAL A 51 7.35 -11.56 1.58
CA VAL A 51 8.73 -11.38 1.99
C VAL A 51 9.39 -12.74 2.22
N ASN A 52 10.48 -13.00 1.52
CA ASN A 52 11.34 -14.15 1.80
C ASN A 52 12.68 -13.65 2.37
N PRO A 53 12.89 -13.75 3.70
CA PRO A 53 14.09 -13.22 4.34
C PRO A 53 15.36 -14.02 4.00
N VAL A 54 15.22 -15.28 3.59
CA VAL A 54 16.35 -16.14 3.24
C VAL A 54 16.92 -15.77 1.87
N SER A 55 16.05 -15.63 0.86
CA SER A 55 16.44 -15.19 -0.49
C SER A 55 16.57 -13.66 -0.60
N LYS A 56 16.16 -12.90 0.41
CA LYS A 56 16.11 -11.43 0.43
C LYS A 56 15.27 -10.87 -0.72
N GLN A 57 14.17 -11.53 -1.03
CA GLN A 57 13.25 -11.14 -2.09
C GLN A 57 11.92 -10.67 -1.53
N VAL A 58 11.36 -9.65 -2.17
CA VAL A 58 10.00 -9.16 -1.89
C VAL A 58 9.22 -9.17 -3.20
N LEU A 59 8.06 -9.83 -3.19
CA LEU A 59 7.08 -9.77 -4.27
C LEU A 59 5.93 -8.88 -3.84
N LEU A 60 5.64 -7.84 -4.62
CA LEU A 60 4.49 -6.97 -4.41
C LEU A 60 3.37 -7.35 -5.38
N LEU A 61 2.17 -7.54 -4.84
CA LEU A 61 0.98 -7.88 -5.60
C LEU A 61 -0.14 -6.89 -5.29
N ASN A 62 -0.45 -6.03 -6.25
CA ASN A 62 -1.52 -5.05 -6.12
C ASN A 62 -2.86 -5.62 -6.59
N THR A 63 -3.90 -5.49 -5.77
CA THR A 63 -5.28 -5.85 -6.14
C THR A 63 -6.11 -4.57 -6.27
N PRO A 64 -6.72 -4.30 -7.44
CA PRO A 64 -7.54 -3.11 -7.62
C PRO A 64 -8.66 -3.01 -6.59
N ARG A 65 -8.88 -1.82 -6.04
CA ARG A 65 -9.90 -1.59 -5.00
C ARG A 65 -11.31 -1.96 -5.41
N ASP A 66 -11.61 -1.84 -6.70
CA ASP A 66 -12.92 -2.13 -7.28
C ASP A 66 -13.08 -3.60 -7.74
N TYR A 67 -12.11 -4.46 -7.42
CA TYR A 67 -12.19 -5.88 -7.74
C TYR A 67 -13.41 -6.49 -7.08
N TYR A 68 -14.29 -7.10 -7.90
CA TYR A 68 -15.59 -7.62 -7.49
C TYR A 68 -15.48 -9.10 -7.14
N ILE A 69 -15.47 -9.40 -5.85
CA ILE A 69 -15.10 -10.70 -5.29
C ILE A 69 -16.02 -11.10 -4.15
N ASN A 70 -16.10 -12.39 -3.85
CA ASN A 70 -16.70 -12.87 -2.61
C ASN A 70 -15.87 -12.38 -1.42
N ILE A 71 -16.50 -11.67 -0.49
CA ILE A 71 -15.81 -11.14 0.71
C ILE A 71 -15.91 -12.15 1.86
N SER A 72 -14.87 -12.25 2.69
CA SER A 72 -14.74 -13.29 3.72
C SER A 72 -15.91 -13.32 4.70
N ILE A 73 -16.46 -12.17 5.05
CA ILE A 73 -17.62 -12.06 5.98
C ILE A 73 -18.97 -12.43 5.35
N ALA A 74 -19.03 -12.55 4.02
CA ALA A 74 -20.23 -12.93 3.27
C ALA A 74 -19.82 -13.75 2.03
N PRO A 75 -19.35 -15.00 2.22
CA PRO A 75 -18.71 -15.79 1.16
C PRO A 75 -19.61 -16.11 -0.02
N ASP A 76 -20.94 -16.07 0.16
CA ASP A 76 -21.92 -16.27 -0.90
C ASP A 76 -22.32 -14.96 -1.62
N SER A 77 -21.75 -13.83 -1.24
CA SER A 77 -22.06 -12.53 -1.78
C SER A 77 -20.80 -11.82 -2.28
N LYS A 78 -20.87 -11.29 -3.50
CA LYS A 78 -19.78 -10.49 -4.06
C LYS A 78 -19.96 -9.03 -3.73
N ASP A 79 -18.84 -8.37 -3.46
CA ASP A 79 -18.74 -6.94 -3.29
C ASP A 79 -17.38 -6.44 -3.79
N LYS A 80 -17.19 -5.12 -3.81
CA LYS A 80 -15.91 -4.53 -4.12
C LYS A 80 -14.93 -4.74 -2.96
N LEU A 81 -13.69 -5.09 -3.27
CA LEU A 81 -12.63 -5.30 -2.26
C LEU A 81 -12.48 -4.11 -1.30
N THR A 82 -12.61 -2.86 -1.80
CA THR A 82 -12.54 -1.65 -0.96
C THR A 82 -13.55 -1.64 0.19
N HIS A 83 -14.68 -2.31 0.06
CA HIS A 83 -15.71 -2.37 1.10
C HIS A 83 -15.33 -3.28 2.26
N CYS A 84 -14.42 -4.24 2.07
CA CYS A 84 -13.88 -5.05 3.17
C CYS A 84 -13.32 -4.20 4.30
N GLY A 85 -12.65 -3.09 3.97
CA GLY A 85 -12.12 -2.15 4.97
C GLY A 85 -13.18 -1.54 5.89
N LEU A 86 -14.45 -1.45 5.47
CA LEU A 86 -15.56 -0.99 6.31
C LEU A 86 -15.92 -2.00 7.41
N TYR A 87 -15.60 -3.27 7.21
CA TYR A 87 -15.81 -4.36 8.16
C TYR A 87 -14.59 -4.61 9.03
N GLY A 88 -13.44 -4.03 8.67
CA GLY A 88 -12.18 -4.14 9.40
C GLY A 88 -11.08 -4.75 8.54
N ILE A 89 -9.86 -4.68 9.07
CA ILE A 89 -8.65 -5.12 8.34
C ILE A 89 -8.68 -6.63 8.08
N ASP A 90 -9.20 -7.43 9.02
CA ASP A 90 -9.27 -8.89 8.91
C ASP A 90 -10.11 -9.31 7.70
N CYS A 91 -11.24 -8.62 7.43
CA CYS A 91 -12.06 -8.90 6.25
C CYS A 91 -11.24 -8.76 4.95
N SER A 92 -10.41 -7.73 4.84
CA SER A 92 -9.57 -7.54 3.66
C SER A 92 -8.48 -8.61 3.56
N MET A 93 -7.85 -8.95 4.68
CA MET A 93 -6.78 -9.95 4.73
C MET A 93 -7.29 -11.35 4.37
N ASP A 94 -8.39 -11.78 4.98
CA ASP A 94 -8.99 -13.09 4.72
C ASP A 94 -9.52 -13.19 3.28
N THR A 95 -10.16 -12.11 2.78
CA THR A 95 -10.61 -12.04 1.39
C THR A 95 -9.46 -12.17 0.39
N LEU A 96 -8.32 -11.52 0.66
CA LEU A 96 -7.14 -11.61 -0.19
C LEU A 96 -6.44 -12.97 -0.04
N ALA A 97 -6.42 -13.56 1.15
CA ALA A 97 -5.89 -14.90 1.37
C ALA A 97 -6.69 -15.94 0.55
N ASP A 98 -8.01 -15.89 0.60
CA ASP A 98 -8.90 -16.74 -0.19
C ASP A 98 -8.70 -16.52 -1.70
N LEU A 99 -8.61 -15.27 -2.16
CA LEU A 99 -8.40 -14.93 -3.57
C LEU A 99 -7.14 -15.55 -4.14
N TYR A 100 -6.04 -15.50 -3.38
CA TYR A 100 -4.73 -15.96 -3.84
C TYR A 100 -4.38 -17.38 -3.39
N GLY A 101 -5.26 -18.05 -2.65
CA GLY A 101 -5.06 -19.42 -2.20
C GLY A 101 -3.88 -19.56 -1.24
N ILE A 102 -3.67 -18.58 -0.37
CA ILE A 102 -2.66 -18.62 0.69
C ILE A 102 -3.32 -18.91 2.04
N ASP A 103 -2.60 -19.61 2.91
CA ASP A 103 -3.15 -20.04 4.21
C ASP A 103 -3.55 -18.84 5.10
N SER A 104 -2.75 -17.77 5.09
CA SER A 104 -3.03 -16.55 5.85
C SER A 104 -2.11 -15.40 5.46
N VAL A 105 -2.55 -14.18 5.76
CA VAL A 105 -1.70 -12.99 5.78
C VAL A 105 -1.19 -12.79 7.22
N ASN A 106 0.12 -12.70 7.42
CA ASN A 106 0.73 -12.75 8.74
C ASN A 106 0.70 -11.41 9.48
N TYR A 107 0.83 -10.32 8.72
CA TYR A 107 0.91 -8.95 9.25
C TYR A 107 0.13 -7.99 8.37
N TYR A 108 -0.19 -6.83 8.92
CA TYR A 108 -0.67 -5.71 8.10
C TYR A 108 0.03 -4.40 8.45
N ALA A 109 0.03 -3.49 7.50
CA ALA A 109 0.36 -2.09 7.67
C ALA A 109 -0.78 -1.26 7.08
N GLN A 110 -1.42 -0.43 7.90
CA GLN A 110 -2.49 0.46 7.46
C GLN A 110 -2.03 1.91 7.58
N ILE A 111 -2.18 2.69 6.51
CA ILE A 111 -1.72 4.07 6.45
C ILE A 111 -2.79 4.97 5.84
N ASN A 112 -2.93 6.18 6.39
CA ASN A 112 -3.73 7.26 5.80
C ASN A 112 -2.84 8.28 5.08
N PHE A 113 -3.43 9.28 4.44
CA PHE A 113 -2.71 10.30 3.70
C PHE A 113 -1.68 11.04 4.54
N THR A 114 -2.06 11.47 5.74
CA THR A 114 -1.14 12.20 6.65
C THR A 114 0.02 11.33 7.08
N GLY A 115 -0.24 10.07 7.44
CA GLY A 115 0.80 9.11 7.81
C GLY A 115 1.73 8.79 6.65
N PHE A 116 1.19 8.70 5.43
CA PHE A 116 1.99 8.46 4.23
C PHE A 116 2.93 9.64 3.93
N GLU A 117 2.41 10.88 3.92
CA GLU A 117 3.24 12.08 3.73
C GLU A 117 4.36 12.15 4.77
N THR A 118 4.00 11.96 6.06
CA THR A 118 4.96 11.97 7.16
C THR A 118 6.03 10.89 7.02
N LEU A 119 5.64 9.66 6.68
CA LEU A 119 6.60 8.55 6.50
C LEU A 119 7.63 8.87 5.42
N ILE A 120 7.17 9.37 4.26
CA ILE A 120 8.05 9.73 3.15
C ILE A 120 9.01 10.86 3.54
N ASP A 121 8.53 11.89 4.23
CA ASP A 121 9.36 13.02 4.65
C ASP A 121 10.42 12.59 5.68
N GLU A 122 10.05 11.75 6.64
CA GLU A 122 10.97 11.27 7.70
C GLU A 122 12.10 10.37 7.15
N ILE A 123 11.83 9.60 6.11
CA ILE A 123 12.91 8.84 5.44
C ILE A 123 13.72 9.72 4.47
N GLY A 124 13.43 11.03 4.39
CA GLY A 124 14.14 11.99 3.53
C GLY A 124 13.75 11.89 2.05
N GLY A 125 12.45 11.67 1.76
CA GLY A 125 11.91 11.55 0.41
C GLY A 125 12.20 10.19 -0.24
N VAL A 126 11.67 9.98 -1.43
CA VAL A 126 11.89 8.77 -2.25
C VAL A 126 12.20 9.13 -3.69
N THR A 127 13.00 8.30 -4.37
CA THR A 127 13.21 8.39 -5.81
C THR A 127 12.39 7.31 -6.49
N VAL A 128 11.48 7.71 -7.38
CA VAL A 128 10.61 6.78 -8.12
C VAL A 128 10.78 6.93 -9.62
N TYR A 129 10.63 5.83 -10.34
CA TYR A 129 10.61 5.83 -11.80
C TYR A 129 9.18 5.94 -12.31
N SER A 130 8.91 6.96 -13.15
CA SER A 130 7.64 7.11 -13.86
C SER A 130 7.77 6.66 -15.31
N ASP A 131 6.79 5.92 -15.81
CA ASP A 131 6.72 5.49 -17.22
C ASP A 131 6.20 6.59 -18.15
N ALA A 132 5.65 7.67 -17.60
CA ALA A 132 5.09 8.81 -18.33
C ALA A 132 5.41 10.15 -17.67
N SER A 133 5.36 11.23 -18.45
CA SER A 133 5.34 12.60 -17.93
C SER A 133 3.89 13.05 -17.77
N PHE A 134 3.56 13.66 -16.63
CA PHE A 134 2.21 14.16 -16.35
C PHE A 134 2.23 15.28 -15.31
N THR A 135 1.11 15.99 -15.21
CA THR A 135 0.84 16.95 -14.14
C THR A 135 -0.24 16.37 -13.24
N SER A 136 -0.10 16.52 -11.92
CA SER A 136 -1.12 16.02 -11.00
C SER A 136 -2.46 16.72 -11.22
N SER A 137 -3.53 15.92 -11.24
CA SER A 137 -4.91 16.43 -11.35
C SER A 137 -5.35 17.17 -10.09
N ASP A 138 -4.92 16.69 -8.92
CA ASP A 138 -5.29 17.27 -7.62
C ASP A 138 -4.41 18.49 -7.27
N TYR A 139 -3.15 18.52 -7.76
CA TYR A 139 -2.15 19.53 -7.44
C TYR A 139 -1.43 20.00 -8.71
N PRO A 140 -1.97 20.99 -9.45
CA PRO A 140 -1.45 21.40 -10.77
C PRO A 140 0.00 21.92 -10.78
N ASP A 141 0.54 22.27 -9.62
CA ASP A 141 1.94 22.70 -9.48
C ASP A 141 2.91 21.52 -9.50
N TYR A 142 2.44 20.30 -9.20
CA TYR A 142 3.26 19.10 -9.19
C TYR A 142 3.32 18.46 -10.57
N LYS A 143 4.53 18.44 -11.14
CA LYS A 143 4.84 17.91 -12.47
C LYS A 143 5.84 16.78 -12.35
N TYR A 144 5.53 15.68 -12.99
CA TYR A 144 6.37 14.49 -13.01
C TYR A 144 6.91 14.26 -14.41
N VAL A 145 8.15 13.79 -14.50
CA VAL A 145 8.80 13.48 -15.78
C VAL A 145 8.85 11.97 -15.97
N LYS A 146 8.83 11.54 -17.22
CA LYS A 146 9.18 10.15 -17.52
C LYS A 146 10.63 9.89 -17.11
N GLY A 147 10.86 8.87 -16.29
CA GLY A 147 12.15 8.58 -15.69
C GLY A 147 12.12 8.78 -14.17
N GLU A 148 13.27 9.09 -13.59
CA GLU A 148 13.42 9.28 -12.16
C GLU A 148 12.83 10.62 -11.69
N ASN A 149 12.12 10.57 -10.56
CA ASN A 149 11.55 11.72 -9.86
C ASN A 149 11.91 11.59 -8.37
N GLU A 150 12.52 12.62 -7.81
CA GLU A 150 12.75 12.75 -6.37
C GLU A 150 11.53 13.42 -5.75
N LEU A 151 10.88 12.74 -4.80
CA LEU A 151 9.59 13.15 -4.24
C LEU A 151 9.67 13.28 -2.73
N ASN A 152 9.15 14.39 -2.20
CA ASN A 152 8.79 14.52 -0.79
C ASN A 152 7.41 13.88 -0.52
N GLY A 153 6.92 13.95 0.73
CA GLY A 153 5.67 13.31 1.13
C GLY A 153 4.45 13.76 0.34
N SER A 154 4.28 15.07 0.15
CA SER A 154 3.13 15.62 -0.57
C SER A 154 3.19 15.35 -2.09
N GLU A 155 4.39 15.41 -2.67
CA GLU A 155 4.61 15.04 -4.08
C GLU A 155 4.38 13.54 -4.30
N ALA A 156 4.87 12.69 -3.40
CA ALA A 156 4.62 11.24 -3.46
C ALA A 156 3.13 10.91 -3.33
N LEU A 157 2.40 11.60 -2.45
CA LEU A 157 0.96 11.42 -2.31
C LEU A 157 0.22 11.81 -3.61
N ALA A 158 0.57 12.94 -4.21
CA ALA A 158 -0.01 13.37 -5.48
C ALA A 158 0.31 12.37 -6.61
N PHE A 159 1.55 11.82 -6.63
CA PHE A 159 1.98 10.82 -7.61
C PHE A 159 1.17 9.52 -7.52
N VAL A 160 0.96 8.97 -6.34
CA VAL A 160 0.21 7.70 -6.16
C VAL A 160 -1.30 7.85 -6.32
N ARG A 161 -1.83 9.08 -6.34
CA ARG A 161 -3.26 9.37 -6.52
C ARG A 161 -3.65 9.62 -7.96
N GLU A 162 -2.70 9.95 -8.85
CA GLU A 162 -2.99 10.31 -10.24
C GLU A 162 -3.69 9.19 -11.01
N ARG A 163 -4.73 9.54 -11.76
CA ARG A 163 -5.55 8.65 -12.57
C ARG A 163 -5.87 9.20 -13.96
N TYR A 164 -6.09 10.50 -14.05
CA TYR A 164 -6.74 11.13 -15.21
C TYR A 164 -5.79 11.39 -16.37
N HIS A 165 -4.54 11.71 -16.07
CA HIS A 165 -3.52 11.99 -17.09
C HIS A 165 -2.70 10.76 -17.49
N LEU A 166 -3.14 9.58 -17.07
CA LEU A 166 -2.48 8.30 -17.34
C LEU A 166 -3.39 7.43 -18.23
N GLY A 167 -2.82 6.85 -19.29
CA GLY A 167 -3.58 6.17 -20.34
C GLY A 167 -4.45 4.99 -19.87
N ASP A 168 -4.06 4.33 -18.77
CA ASP A 168 -4.71 3.12 -18.21
C ASP A 168 -5.38 3.37 -16.85
N GLY A 169 -5.56 4.64 -16.45
CA GLY A 169 -6.35 5.02 -15.28
C GLY A 169 -5.95 4.31 -13.99
N ASP A 170 -6.78 3.40 -13.52
CA ASP A 170 -6.59 2.71 -12.24
C ASP A 170 -5.38 1.75 -12.22
N TYR A 171 -5.05 1.13 -13.34
CA TYR A 171 -3.86 0.28 -13.46
C TYR A 171 -2.57 1.10 -13.36
N ALA A 172 -2.53 2.28 -13.97
CA ALA A 172 -1.40 3.19 -13.83
C ALA A 172 -1.24 3.66 -12.39
N ARG A 173 -2.34 3.99 -11.69
CA ARG A 173 -2.31 4.30 -10.26
C ARG A 173 -1.72 3.15 -9.44
N GLY A 174 -2.12 1.90 -9.71
CA GLY A 174 -1.56 0.73 -9.05
C GLY A 174 -0.05 0.59 -9.27
N ARG A 175 0.46 0.86 -10.49
CA ARG A 175 1.91 0.86 -10.77
C ARG A 175 2.64 1.94 -9.98
N HIS A 176 2.08 3.15 -9.90
CA HIS A 176 2.64 4.25 -9.11
C HIS A 176 2.71 3.91 -7.62
N GLN A 177 1.66 3.30 -7.07
CA GLN A 177 1.66 2.83 -5.68
C GLN A 177 2.75 1.80 -5.43
N MET A 178 2.91 0.81 -6.30
CA MET A 178 3.97 -0.19 -6.18
C MET A 178 5.36 0.42 -6.34
N ALA A 179 5.55 1.39 -7.24
CA ALA A 179 6.82 2.07 -7.42
C ALA A 179 7.26 2.81 -6.15
N VAL A 180 6.34 3.54 -5.49
CA VAL A 180 6.65 4.22 -4.23
C VAL A 180 6.93 3.25 -3.11
N ILE A 181 6.15 2.16 -2.96
CA ILE A 181 6.41 1.14 -1.94
C ILE A 181 7.77 0.49 -2.14
N SER A 182 8.14 0.15 -3.39
CA SER A 182 9.48 -0.38 -3.70
C SER A 182 10.57 0.61 -3.30
N ALA A 183 10.42 1.89 -3.63
CA ALA A 183 11.38 2.92 -3.28
C ALA A 183 11.54 3.11 -1.76
N VAL A 184 10.44 3.01 -1.01
CA VAL A 184 10.47 3.03 0.48
C VAL A 184 11.25 1.83 1.01
N ILE A 185 10.96 0.62 0.52
CA ILE A 185 11.67 -0.61 0.94
C ILE A 185 13.17 -0.49 0.63
N ASP A 186 13.53 -0.07 -0.57
CA ASP A 186 14.92 0.08 -1.00
C ASP A 186 15.66 1.09 -0.11
N LYS A 187 15.03 2.22 0.19
CA LYS A 187 15.62 3.25 1.03
C LYS A 187 15.82 2.80 2.47
N MET A 188 14.81 2.13 3.04
CA MET A 188 14.90 1.60 4.41
C MET A 188 15.95 0.48 4.53
N THR A 189 16.10 -0.35 3.51
CA THR A 189 17.08 -1.46 3.51
C THR A 189 18.50 -0.98 3.22
N SER A 190 18.68 0.05 2.40
CA SER A 190 20.00 0.63 2.11
C SER A 190 20.57 1.47 3.27
N SER A 191 19.71 2.03 4.12
CA SER A 191 20.12 2.84 5.28
C SER A 191 20.60 2.00 6.47
N THR A 192 20.55 0.67 6.37
CA THR A 192 20.92 -0.26 7.47
C THR A 192 22.35 -0.83 7.30
N THR A 193 23.13 -0.32 6.35
CA THR A 193 24.56 -0.61 6.14
C THR A 193 25.42 0.58 6.61
#